data_b761eba0a461ffc4ddb834369a109cc4
#
_entry.id   b761eba0a461ffc4ddb834369a109cc4
#
_cell.length_a   1.000
_cell.length_b   1.000
_cell.length_c   1.000
_cell.angle_alpha   90.00
_cell.angle_beta   90.00
_cell.angle_gamma   90.00
#
_symmetry.space_group_name_H-M   'P 1'
#
loop_
_entity.id
_entity.type
_entity.pdbx_description
1 polymer ?
#
loop_
_entity_poly.entity_id
_entity_poly.type
_entity_poly.pdbx_seq_one_letter_code
_entity_poly.pdbx_strand_id
1 'polypeptide(L)'
;MKEKLGIPEFGGPWFCTTLRPGEVTVNMTRTAGNAIDNRNFTAAECRLREDVFKIARIFKENFEEFKNSYVTTVAVHAGIRETRRIKGVHTITAEEYVNAYKYPDSISRGAHPIDIHVAAGAEQSVTFLKKAAYVPYRALIAEDFPNLLVAGRCISADKTSFASLRVQASCMGGRTSRRSSSRTMYKGRCDRTKG
;
A
#
# COMPACT_ATOMS: atom_id res chain seq x y z
N MET A 1 4.77 -26.67 -9.17
CA MET A 1 3.45 -26.95 -8.57
C MET A 1 2.38 -25.98 -9.06
N LYS A 2 2.58 -24.63 -8.94
CA LYS A 2 1.59 -23.60 -9.37
C LYS A 2 1.22 -23.75 -10.85
N GLU A 3 2.18 -23.92 -11.72
CA GLU A 3 2.00 -24.09 -13.16
C GLU A 3 1.17 -25.35 -13.51
N LYS A 4 1.45 -26.47 -12.83
CA LYS A 4 0.69 -27.73 -13.02
C LYS A 4 -0.78 -27.61 -12.57
N LEU A 5 -1.09 -26.74 -11.62
CA LEU A 5 -2.43 -26.50 -11.11
C LEU A 5 -3.18 -25.38 -11.85
N GLY A 6 -2.54 -24.75 -12.85
CA GLY A 6 -3.13 -23.64 -13.58
C GLY A 6 -3.41 -22.41 -12.72
N ILE A 7 -2.70 -22.27 -11.61
CA ILE A 7 -2.82 -21.11 -10.72
C ILE A 7 -2.10 -19.94 -11.41
N PRO A 8 -2.75 -18.77 -11.51
CA PRO A 8 -2.11 -17.57 -12.08
C PRO A 8 -0.76 -17.25 -11.42
N GLU A 9 0.19 -16.74 -12.20
CA GLU A 9 1.50 -16.34 -11.69
C GLU A 9 1.40 -15.12 -10.75
N PHE A 10 1.43 -15.39 -9.47
CA PHE A 10 1.53 -14.35 -8.44
C PHE A 10 2.20 -14.91 -7.18
N GLY A 11 2.63 -14.01 -6.30
CA GLY A 11 3.21 -14.40 -5.02
C GLY A 11 2.15 -14.97 -4.07
N GLY A 12 2.57 -15.70 -3.06
CA GLY A 12 1.68 -16.35 -2.10
C GLY A 12 1.50 -17.85 -2.38
N PRO A 13 0.45 -18.50 -1.83
CA PRO A 13 -0.64 -17.87 -1.04
C PRO A 13 -0.18 -17.34 0.32
N TRP A 14 -0.79 -16.22 0.75
CA TRP A 14 -0.66 -15.74 2.12
C TRP A 14 -1.99 -15.93 2.83
N PHE A 15 -1.96 -16.74 3.89
CA PHE A 15 -3.12 -17.02 4.72
C PHE A 15 -3.05 -16.21 6.02
N CYS A 16 -4.19 -15.65 6.40
CA CYS A 16 -4.38 -15.03 7.70
C CYS A 16 -5.60 -15.68 8.36
N THR A 17 -5.45 -16.10 9.61
CA THR A 17 -6.58 -16.57 10.42
C THR A 17 -7.53 -15.41 10.72
N THR A 18 -8.81 -15.71 10.87
CA THR A 18 -9.81 -14.79 11.38
C THR A 18 -10.16 -15.09 12.83
N LEU A 19 -11.05 -14.31 13.42
CA LEU A 19 -11.56 -14.58 14.76
C LEU A 19 -12.59 -15.74 14.78
N ARG A 20 -12.99 -16.24 13.60
CA ARG A 20 -13.94 -17.35 13.47
C ARG A 20 -13.19 -18.65 13.19
N PRO A 21 -13.38 -19.70 14.00
CA PRO A 21 -12.80 -21.01 13.72
C PRO A 21 -13.23 -21.51 12.33
N GLY A 22 -12.28 -22.09 11.60
CA GLY A 22 -12.53 -22.63 10.25
C GLY A 22 -12.58 -21.58 9.13
N GLU A 23 -12.37 -20.30 9.43
CA GLU A 23 -12.35 -19.22 8.44
C GLU A 23 -10.92 -18.67 8.26
N VAL A 24 -10.50 -18.54 7.01
CA VAL A 24 -9.19 -17.96 6.65
C VAL A 24 -9.35 -16.90 5.57
N THR A 25 -8.57 -15.84 5.68
CA THR A 25 -8.43 -14.86 4.60
C THR A 25 -7.26 -15.25 3.72
N VAL A 26 -7.45 -15.29 2.42
CA VAL A 26 -6.43 -15.63 1.44
C VAL A 26 -6.08 -14.38 0.61
N ASN A 27 -4.83 -13.94 0.67
CA ASN A 27 -4.32 -12.89 -0.19
C ASN A 27 -3.46 -13.54 -1.27
N MET A 28 -3.96 -13.56 -2.50
CA MET A 28 -3.34 -14.33 -3.55
C MET A 28 -3.51 -13.73 -4.95
N THR A 29 -4.62 -13.04 -5.24
CA THR A 29 -4.88 -12.49 -6.58
C THR A 29 -4.11 -11.21 -6.85
N ARG A 30 -3.60 -11.04 -8.08
CA ARG A 30 -2.91 -9.84 -8.53
C ARG A 30 -3.08 -9.69 -10.05
N THR A 31 -3.24 -8.45 -10.50
CA THR A 31 -3.23 -8.11 -11.92
C THR A 31 -2.57 -6.77 -12.15
N ALA A 32 -1.97 -6.61 -13.31
CA ALA A 32 -1.56 -5.30 -13.80
C ALA A 32 -2.80 -4.48 -14.20
N GLY A 33 -2.77 -3.18 -13.95
CA GLY A 33 -3.87 -2.31 -14.34
C GLY A 33 -3.57 -0.85 -14.04
N ASN A 34 -4.25 0.04 -14.75
CA ASN A 34 -4.21 1.47 -14.50
C ASN A 34 -5.52 1.90 -13.81
N ALA A 35 -5.47 2.06 -12.49
CA ALA A 35 -6.65 2.43 -11.72
C ALA A 35 -7.07 3.91 -11.85
N ILE A 36 -6.40 4.69 -12.70
CA ILE A 36 -6.82 6.05 -13.08
C ILE A 36 -7.81 5.98 -14.25
N ASP A 37 -7.72 4.95 -15.08
CA ASP A 37 -8.65 4.66 -16.17
C ASP A 37 -9.75 3.73 -15.66
N ASN A 38 -10.98 4.22 -15.65
CA ASN A 38 -12.14 3.48 -15.12
C ASN A 38 -12.40 2.17 -15.87
N ARG A 39 -12.20 2.13 -17.19
CA ARG A 39 -12.41 0.92 -18.01
C ARG A 39 -11.35 -0.13 -17.66
N ASN A 40 -10.09 0.31 -17.59
CA ASN A 40 -8.98 -0.56 -17.24
C ASN A 40 -9.13 -1.10 -15.81
N PHE A 41 -9.54 -0.24 -14.87
CA PHE A 41 -9.79 -0.65 -13.49
C PHE A 41 -10.95 -1.64 -13.38
N THR A 42 -12.05 -1.42 -14.09
CA THR A 42 -13.19 -2.35 -14.13
C THR A 42 -12.79 -3.72 -14.69
N ALA A 43 -12.03 -3.72 -15.78
CA ALA A 43 -11.53 -4.99 -16.36
C ALA A 43 -10.60 -5.74 -15.40
N ALA A 44 -9.76 -5.01 -14.66
CA ALA A 44 -8.90 -5.59 -13.62
C ALA A 44 -9.72 -6.17 -12.46
N GLU A 45 -10.76 -5.47 -12.00
CA GLU A 45 -11.67 -5.92 -10.94
C GLU A 45 -12.39 -7.21 -11.33
N CYS A 46 -12.94 -7.29 -12.56
CA CYS A 46 -13.61 -8.50 -13.06
C CYS A 46 -12.65 -9.69 -13.08
N ARG A 47 -11.45 -9.51 -13.65
CA ARG A 47 -10.44 -10.56 -13.72
C ARG A 47 -10.05 -11.07 -12.33
N LEU A 48 -9.81 -10.17 -11.39
CA LEU A 48 -9.43 -10.55 -10.02
C LEU A 48 -10.53 -11.36 -9.33
N ARG A 49 -11.81 -11.05 -9.58
CA ARG A 49 -12.95 -11.82 -9.05
C ARG A 49 -13.04 -13.20 -9.68
N GLU A 50 -12.84 -13.31 -10.98
CA GLU A 50 -12.77 -14.62 -11.67
C GLU A 50 -11.65 -15.49 -11.10
N ASP A 51 -10.46 -14.89 -10.87
CA ASP A 51 -9.31 -15.57 -10.29
C ASP A 51 -9.60 -16.09 -8.87
N VAL A 52 -10.35 -15.36 -8.03
CA VAL A 52 -10.76 -15.83 -6.69
C VAL A 52 -11.49 -17.15 -6.78
N PHE A 53 -12.51 -17.25 -7.63
CA PHE A 53 -13.32 -18.47 -7.74
C PHE A 53 -12.56 -19.61 -8.41
N LYS A 54 -11.68 -19.29 -9.38
CA LYS A 54 -10.77 -20.27 -9.99
C LYS A 54 -9.84 -20.87 -8.95
N ILE A 55 -9.21 -20.03 -8.12
CA ILE A 55 -8.29 -20.47 -7.06
C ILE A 55 -9.03 -21.28 -6.00
N ALA A 56 -10.20 -20.84 -5.57
CA ALA A 56 -11.01 -21.56 -4.59
C ALA A 56 -11.36 -22.99 -5.08
N ARG A 57 -11.69 -23.12 -6.36
CA ARG A 57 -11.93 -24.44 -6.98
C ARG A 57 -10.67 -25.30 -6.96
N ILE A 58 -9.52 -24.75 -7.38
CA ILE A 58 -8.24 -25.45 -7.37
C ILE A 58 -7.89 -25.94 -5.96
N PHE A 59 -8.11 -25.12 -4.94
CA PHE A 59 -7.86 -25.51 -3.55
C PHE A 59 -8.78 -26.67 -3.13
N LYS A 60 -10.06 -26.57 -3.45
CA LYS A 60 -11.04 -27.59 -3.13
C LYS A 60 -10.75 -28.95 -3.79
N GLU A 61 -10.24 -28.92 -5.01
CA GLU A 61 -9.94 -30.13 -5.79
C GLU A 61 -8.60 -30.78 -5.41
N ASN A 62 -7.65 -30.04 -4.87
CA ASN A 62 -6.28 -30.51 -4.69
C ASN A 62 -5.81 -30.58 -3.23
N PHE A 63 -6.55 -30.05 -2.27
CA PHE A 63 -6.17 -30.05 -0.87
C PHE A 63 -7.33 -30.53 0.02
N GLU A 64 -7.08 -31.59 0.79
CA GLU A 64 -8.11 -32.22 1.64
C GLU A 64 -8.70 -31.25 2.66
N GLU A 65 -7.86 -30.32 3.20
CA GLU A 65 -8.27 -29.29 4.15
C GLU A 65 -9.31 -28.31 3.56
N PHE A 66 -9.32 -28.16 2.24
CA PHE A 66 -10.23 -27.27 1.52
C PHE A 66 -11.39 -27.97 0.83
N LYS A 67 -11.49 -29.31 0.90
CA LYS A 67 -12.48 -30.11 0.18
C LYS A 67 -13.92 -29.64 0.38
N ASN A 68 -14.28 -29.26 1.60
CA ASN A 68 -15.61 -28.77 1.95
C ASN A 68 -15.66 -27.23 2.09
N SER A 69 -14.60 -26.52 1.67
CA SER A 69 -14.54 -25.08 1.76
C SER A 69 -15.42 -24.37 0.72
N TYR A 70 -15.79 -23.17 1.02
CA TYR A 70 -16.46 -22.25 0.09
C TYR A 70 -16.06 -20.81 0.36
N VAL A 71 -16.21 -19.97 -0.65
CA VAL A 71 -15.90 -18.54 -0.54
C VAL A 71 -17.05 -17.86 0.19
N THR A 72 -16.79 -17.35 1.40
CA THR A 72 -17.76 -16.62 2.21
C THR A 72 -17.86 -15.15 1.79
N THR A 73 -16.73 -14.56 1.45
CA THR A 73 -16.66 -13.13 1.11
C THR A 73 -15.50 -12.86 0.15
N VAL A 74 -15.72 -11.95 -0.77
CA VAL A 74 -14.69 -11.39 -1.65
C VAL A 74 -14.49 -9.94 -1.25
N ALA A 75 -13.26 -9.43 -1.35
CA ALA A 75 -12.97 -8.01 -1.08
C ALA A 75 -13.90 -7.10 -1.90
N VAL A 76 -14.39 -6.03 -1.27
CA VAL A 76 -15.33 -5.07 -1.89
C VAL A 76 -14.71 -4.42 -3.12
N HIS A 77 -13.40 -4.11 -3.06
CA HIS A 77 -12.64 -3.51 -4.14
C HIS A 77 -11.28 -4.16 -4.30
N ALA A 78 -10.73 -4.12 -5.51
CA ALA A 78 -9.33 -4.43 -5.74
C ALA A 78 -8.42 -3.49 -4.93
N GLY A 79 -7.39 -4.04 -4.33
CA GLY A 79 -6.39 -3.29 -3.57
C GLY A 79 -5.45 -2.52 -4.48
N ILE A 80 -5.72 -1.23 -4.73
CA ILE A 80 -4.85 -0.37 -5.53
C ILE A 80 -3.58 -0.07 -4.74
N ARG A 81 -2.43 -0.52 -5.23
CA ARG A 81 -1.13 -0.30 -4.58
C ARG A 81 -0.55 1.06 -4.87
N GLU A 82 -0.62 1.50 -6.12
CA GLU A 82 0.01 2.73 -6.61
C GLU A 82 -0.77 3.30 -7.79
N THR A 83 -0.93 4.63 -7.80
CA THR A 83 -1.42 5.40 -8.95
C THR A 83 -0.68 6.72 -9.03
N ARG A 84 -1.26 7.80 -8.50
CA ARG A 84 -0.71 9.16 -8.50
C ARG A 84 -0.08 9.48 -7.14
N ARG A 85 1.05 10.17 -7.19
CA ARG A 85 1.71 10.81 -6.05
C ARG A 85 1.76 12.31 -6.32
N ILE A 86 1.75 13.12 -5.27
CA ILE A 86 1.96 14.56 -5.44
C ILE A 86 3.43 14.82 -5.80
N LYS A 87 3.68 15.94 -6.46
CA LYS A 87 4.97 16.62 -6.44
C LYS A 87 5.00 17.44 -5.16
N GLY A 88 5.74 16.97 -4.17
CA GLY A 88 5.86 17.63 -2.87
C GLY A 88 7.03 18.57 -2.83
N VAL A 89 7.04 19.45 -1.82
CA VAL A 89 8.19 20.34 -1.51
C VAL A 89 9.48 19.54 -1.32
N HIS A 90 9.36 18.28 -0.91
CA HIS A 90 10.43 17.29 -0.90
C HIS A 90 9.94 15.96 -1.43
N THR A 91 10.73 15.30 -2.28
CA THR A 91 10.47 13.92 -2.73
C THR A 91 11.43 12.98 -2.04
N ILE A 92 10.93 12.08 -1.23
CA ILE A 92 11.74 11.08 -0.51
C ILE A 92 12.38 10.16 -1.54
N THR A 93 13.71 10.12 -1.56
CA THR A 93 14.46 9.24 -2.46
C THR A 93 14.76 7.88 -1.83
N ALA A 94 15.05 6.88 -2.67
CA ALA A 94 15.48 5.56 -2.23
C ALA A 94 16.73 5.63 -1.34
N GLU A 95 17.69 6.46 -1.72
CA GLU A 95 18.94 6.63 -0.99
C GLU A 95 18.71 7.18 0.42
N GLU A 96 17.95 8.27 0.55
CA GLU A 96 17.61 8.86 1.84
C GLU A 96 16.84 7.86 2.72
N TYR A 97 15.92 7.11 2.10
CA TYR A 97 15.06 6.16 2.81
C TYR A 97 15.86 4.97 3.35
N VAL A 98 16.70 4.35 2.52
CA VAL A 98 17.52 3.19 2.91
C VAL A 98 18.56 3.56 3.96
N ASN A 99 19.14 4.74 3.84
CA ASN A 99 20.14 5.25 4.80
C ASN A 99 19.51 5.83 6.08
N ALA A 100 18.19 5.82 6.19
CA ALA A 100 17.45 6.39 7.31
C ALA A 100 17.85 7.84 7.60
N TYR A 101 17.94 8.66 6.54
CA TYR A 101 18.29 10.08 6.67
C TYR A 101 17.31 10.79 7.61
N LYS A 102 17.84 11.47 8.63
CA LYS A 102 17.04 12.17 9.63
C LYS A 102 16.82 13.63 9.21
N TYR A 103 15.58 13.93 8.84
CA TYR A 103 15.21 15.29 8.49
C TYR A 103 14.89 16.12 9.73
N PRO A 104 15.16 17.44 9.71
CA PRO A 104 14.78 18.35 10.82
C PRO A 104 13.27 18.38 11.07
N ASP A 105 12.48 18.20 10.00
CA ASP A 105 11.02 18.20 10.00
C ASP A 105 10.42 16.77 9.98
N SER A 106 11.12 15.77 10.52
CA SER A 106 10.66 14.39 10.57
C SER A 106 9.38 14.27 11.42
N ILE A 107 8.35 13.64 10.86
CA ILE A 107 7.02 13.51 11.48
C ILE A 107 6.62 12.08 11.81
N SER A 108 7.21 11.12 11.14
CA SER A 108 6.93 9.70 11.36
C SER A 108 8.11 8.84 10.92
N ARG A 109 8.01 7.54 11.17
CA ARG A 109 9.02 6.56 10.75
C ARG A 109 8.36 5.40 10.03
N GLY A 110 9.02 4.90 8.97
CA GLY A 110 8.66 3.70 8.24
C GLY A 110 9.67 2.58 8.48
N ALA A 111 9.21 1.39 8.84
CA ALA A 111 10.07 0.23 9.09
C ALA A 111 9.71 -0.98 8.20
N HIS A 112 8.68 -0.85 7.35
CA HIS A 112 8.31 -1.91 6.42
C HIS A 112 9.43 -2.12 5.39
N PRO A 113 9.74 -3.36 4.99
CA PRO A 113 10.67 -3.61 3.89
C PRO A 113 10.25 -2.88 2.61
N ILE A 114 11.21 -2.57 1.76
CA ILE A 114 10.94 -2.12 0.40
C ILE A 114 10.47 -3.34 -0.38
N ASP A 115 9.17 -3.37 -0.69
CA ASP A 115 8.50 -4.50 -1.35
C ASP A 115 8.05 -4.09 -2.75
N ILE A 116 8.86 -4.45 -3.74
CA ILE A 116 8.60 -4.15 -5.15
C ILE A 116 8.10 -5.41 -5.84
N HIS A 117 6.89 -5.32 -6.38
CA HIS A 117 6.30 -6.37 -7.21
C HIS A 117 6.38 -5.98 -8.68
N VAL A 118 6.78 -6.90 -9.52
CA VAL A 118 6.62 -6.74 -10.97
C VAL A 118 5.13 -6.87 -11.32
N ALA A 119 4.60 -5.93 -12.08
CA ALA A 119 3.18 -5.85 -12.39
C ALA A 119 2.67 -7.07 -13.20
N ALA A 120 3.53 -7.61 -14.06
CA ALA A 120 3.26 -8.81 -14.86
C ALA A 120 4.26 -9.90 -14.48
N GLY A 121 3.84 -10.86 -13.64
CA GLY A 121 4.69 -11.99 -13.25
C GLY A 121 4.77 -12.24 -11.74
N ALA A 122 5.46 -13.30 -11.36
CA ALA A 122 5.62 -13.73 -9.97
C ALA A 122 6.76 -13.04 -9.23
N GLU A 123 7.53 -12.21 -9.91
CA GLU A 123 8.73 -11.61 -9.34
C GLU A 123 8.40 -10.59 -8.24
N GLN A 124 9.12 -10.73 -7.15
CA GLN A 124 9.05 -9.85 -5.99
C GLN A 124 10.46 -9.60 -5.47
N SER A 125 10.82 -8.34 -5.29
CA SER A 125 12.06 -7.94 -4.63
C SER A 125 11.72 -7.36 -3.27
N VAL A 126 12.30 -7.95 -2.21
CA VAL A 126 12.12 -7.49 -0.83
C VAL A 126 13.47 -7.09 -0.27
N THR A 127 13.62 -5.82 0.09
CA THR A 127 14.82 -5.29 0.74
C THR A 127 14.48 -4.83 2.15
N PHE A 128 15.07 -5.47 3.15
CA PHE A 128 14.89 -5.11 4.54
C PHE A 128 15.69 -3.86 4.89
N LEU A 129 15.07 -2.94 5.62
CA LEU A 129 15.74 -1.75 6.13
C LEU A 129 16.58 -2.10 7.35
N LYS A 130 17.83 -1.64 7.39
CA LYS A 130 18.70 -1.77 8.57
C LYS A 130 18.21 -0.95 9.77
N LYS A 131 17.55 0.18 9.51
CA LYS A 131 16.97 1.09 10.49
C LYS A 131 15.65 1.61 9.97
N ALA A 132 14.71 1.96 10.86
CA ALA A 132 13.48 2.61 10.48
C ALA A 132 13.77 3.98 9.85
N ALA A 133 13.30 4.18 8.62
CA ALA A 133 13.51 5.41 7.86
C ALA A 133 12.62 6.55 8.39
N TYR A 134 13.03 7.78 8.18
CA TYR A 134 12.28 8.97 8.57
C TYR A 134 11.46 9.51 7.41
N VAL A 135 10.31 10.10 7.74
CA VAL A 135 9.38 10.73 6.79
C VAL A 135 9.32 12.22 7.10
N PRO A 136 9.76 13.11 6.20
CA PRO A 136 9.72 14.54 6.43
C PRO A 136 8.33 15.12 6.18
N TYR A 137 7.97 16.17 6.92
CA TYR A 137 6.70 16.89 6.76
C TYR A 137 6.54 17.47 5.35
N ARG A 138 7.63 17.98 4.77
CA ARG A 138 7.66 18.56 3.42
C ARG A 138 7.24 17.61 2.31
N ALA A 139 7.32 16.30 2.52
CA ALA A 139 6.83 15.31 1.57
C ALA A 139 5.29 15.20 1.53
N LEU A 140 4.60 15.80 2.50
CA LEU A 140 3.14 15.89 2.54
C LEU A 140 2.59 17.18 1.96
N ILE A 141 3.42 18.20 1.72
CA ILE A 141 3.03 19.51 1.20
C ILE A 141 3.14 19.49 -0.32
N ALA A 142 2.06 19.80 -1.02
CA ALA A 142 2.12 19.96 -2.48
C ALA A 142 2.95 21.19 -2.86
N GLU A 143 3.90 21.06 -3.80
CA GLU A 143 4.82 22.12 -4.18
C GLU A 143 4.08 23.36 -4.70
N ASP A 144 3.11 23.16 -5.59
CA ASP A 144 2.34 24.24 -6.20
C ASP A 144 1.17 24.75 -5.33
N PHE A 145 0.89 24.09 -4.20
CA PHE A 145 -0.22 24.40 -3.31
C PHE A 145 0.24 24.33 -1.84
N PRO A 146 0.89 25.34 -1.32
CA PRO A 146 1.51 25.29 0.02
C PRO A 146 0.52 25.14 1.18
N ASN A 147 -0.76 25.37 0.94
CA ASN A 147 -1.86 25.14 1.87
C ASN A 147 -2.54 23.75 1.71
N LEU A 148 -2.07 22.92 0.78
CA LEU A 148 -2.57 21.57 0.56
C LEU A 148 -1.63 20.54 1.18
N LEU A 149 -2.17 19.79 2.14
CA LEU A 149 -1.49 18.66 2.77
C LEU A 149 -2.16 17.35 2.35
N VAL A 150 -1.34 16.39 1.96
CA VAL A 150 -1.80 15.04 1.65
C VAL A 150 -1.40 14.05 2.74
N ALA A 151 -2.05 12.88 2.76
CA ALA A 151 -1.64 11.75 3.58
C ALA A 151 -2.03 10.43 2.90
N GLY A 152 -1.24 9.39 3.14
CA GLY A 152 -1.49 8.09 2.56
C GLY A 152 -0.69 7.83 1.30
N ARG A 153 -1.24 7.06 0.37
CA ARG A 153 -0.55 6.59 -0.84
C ARG A 153 -0.28 7.64 -1.92
N CYS A 154 -0.53 8.90 -1.65
CA CYS A 154 -0.22 10.02 -2.54
C CYS A 154 0.97 10.88 -2.06
N ILE A 155 1.69 10.46 -1.02
CA ILE A 155 2.90 11.12 -0.52
C ILE A 155 3.96 11.27 -1.62
N SER A 156 4.74 12.36 -1.55
CA SER A 156 5.86 12.61 -2.48
C SER A 156 7.05 11.72 -2.13
N ALA A 157 7.25 10.70 -2.94
CA ALA A 157 8.32 9.71 -2.78
C ALA A 157 8.67 9.11 -4.14
N ASP A 158 9.88 8.64 -4.34
CA ASP A 158 10.24 7.87 -5.51
C ASP A 158 9.59 6.46 -5.48
N LYS A 159 9.72 5.70 -6.55
CA LYS A 159 9.09 4.38 -6.68
C LYS A 159 9.58 3.41 -5.59
N THR A 160 10.85 3.47 -5.25
CA THR A 160 11.50 2.53 -4.34
C THR A 160 11.12 2.82 -2.87
N SER A 161 11.28 4.04 -2.41
CA SER A 161 10.88 4.46 -1.05
C SER A 161 9.38 4.32 -0.85
N PHE A 162 8.58 4.63 -1.88
CA PHE A 162 7.13 4.48 -1.87
C PHE A 162 6.69 3.02 -1.67
N ALA A 163 7.42 2.04 -2.19
CA ALA A 163 7.10 0.63 -2.03
C ALA A 163 7.06 0.19 -0.55
N SER A 164 7.79 0.87 0.33
CA SER A 164 7.70 0.71 1.78
C SER A 164 6.67 1.64 2.42
N LEU A 165 6.58 2.90 1.97
CA LEU A 165 5.73 3.93 2.58
C LEU A 165 4.23 3.72 2.36
N ARG A 166 3.82 3.01 1.31
CA ARG A 166 2.41 2.78 0.94
C ARG A 166 1.63 1.88 1.89
N VAL A 167 2.30 1.19 2.83
CA VAL A 167 1.62 0.29 3.77
C VAL A 167 0.81 1.08 4.80
N GLN A 168 -0.24 0.45 5.34
CA GLN A 168 -1.20 1.11 6.23
C GLN A 168 -0.55 1.80 7.42
N ALA A 169 0.37 1.12 8.11
CA ALA A 169 1.05 1.68 9.29
C ALA A 169 1.78 2.99 8.98
N SER A 170 2.55 3.03 7.86
CA SER A 170 3.24 4.24 7.41
C SER A 170 2.27 5.35 7.01
N CYS A 171 1.18 4.99 6.30
CA CYS A 171 0.13 5.95 5.92
C CYS A 171 -0.59 6.54 7.15
N MET A 172 -0.83 5.73 8.19
CA MET A 172 -1.46 6.19 9.45
C MET A 172 -0.54 7.16 10.20
N GLY A 173 0.77 6.89 10.26
CA GLY A 173 1.76 7.79 10.87
C GLY A 173 1.74 9.18 10.21
N GLY A 174 1.79 9.25 8.89
CA GLY A 174 1.68 10.50 8.14
C GLY A 174 0.36 11.23 8.37
N ARG A 175 -0.77 10.50 8.44
CA ARG A 175 -2.09 11.08 8.71
C ARG A 175 -2.19 11.73 10.09
N THR A 176 -1.67 11.07 11.11
CA THR A 176 -1.69 11.59 12.49
C THR A 176 -0.90 12.88 12.59
N SER A 177 0.29 12.92 12.02
CA SER A 177 1.16 14.09 11.99
C SER A 177 0.55 15.25 11.21
N ARG A 178 -0.12 15.00 10.07
CA ARG A 178 -0.88 16.01 9.31
C ARG A 178 -1.94 16.69 10.19
N ARG A 179 -2.69 15.89 10.96
CA ARG A 179 -3.75 16.42 11.85
C ARG A 179 -3.19 17.33 12.94
N SER A 180 -2.04 16.97 13.52
CA SER A 180 -1.37 17.77 14.54
C SER A 180 -0.85 19.08 13.97
N SER A 181 -0.19 19.05 12.81
CA SER A 181 0.37 20.23 12.15
C SER A 181 -0.70 21.23 11.69
N SER A 182 -1.82 20.75 11.13
CA SER A 182 -2.94 21.63 10.74
C SER A 182 -3.57 22.34 11.94
N ARG A 183 -3.64 21.67 13.10
CA ARG A 183 -4.11 22.30 14.35
C ARG A 183 -3.15 23.41 14.83
N THR A 184 -1.85 23.19 14.74
CA THR A 184 -0.83 24.18 15.14
C THR A 184 -0.87 25.42 14.24
N MET A 185 -1.01 25.22 12.91
CA MET A 185 -1.13 26.33 11.96
C MET A 185 -2.41 27.14 12.17
N TYR A 186 -3.53 26.48 12.46
CA TYR A 186 -4.79 27.16 12.75
C TYR A 186 -4.71 27.99 14.03
N LYS A 187 -4.12 27.44 15.11
CA LYS A 187 -3.89 28.19 16.36
C LYS A 187 -2.98 29.39 16.14
N GLY A 188 -1.87 29.23 15.43
CA GLY A 188 -0.94 30.35 15.14
C GLY A 188 -1.53 31.45 14.24
N ARG A 189 -2.58 31.18 13.46
CA ARG A 189 -3.36 32.20 12.73
C ARG A 189 -4.33 32.93 13.66
N CYS A 190 -4.96 32.20 14.58
CA CYS A 190 -5.91 32.81 15.53
C CYS A 190 -5.22 33.76 16.50
N ASP A 191 -4.00 33.46 16.92
CA ASP A 191 -3.23 34.31 17.83
C ASP A 191 -2.67 35.58 17.16
N ARG A 192 -2.46 35.60 15.84
CA ARG A 192 -2.01 36.79 15.09
C ARG A 192 -3.12 37.79 14.77
N THR A 193 -4.38 37.41 14.92
CA THR A 193 -5.51 38.32 14.72
C THR A 193 -5.95 39.04 16.00
N LYS A 194 -5.24 38.81 17.11
CA LYS A 194 -5.48 39.44 18.41
C LYS A 194 -4.37 40.42 18.82
N GLY A 195 -3.54 40.84 17.87
CA GLY A 195 -2.50 41.86 18.04
C GLY A 195 -2.86 43.14 17.29
#